data_3957bca75b9c568974ff88b1ce3287e2
#
_entry.id   3957bca75b9c568974ff88b1ce3287e2
#
_cell.length_a   1.000
_cell.length_b   1.000
_cell.length_c   1.000
_cell.angle_alpha   90.00
_cell.angle_beta   90.00
_cell.angle_gamma   90.00
#
_symmetry.space_group_name_H-M   'P 1'
#
loop_
_entity.id
_entity.type
_entity.pdbx_description
1 polymer ?
#
loop_
_entity_poly.entity_id
_entity_poly.type
_entity_poly.pdbx_seq_one_letter_code
_entity_poly.pdbx_strand_id
1 'polypeptide(L)' 'MFSSKLKNFGVLKIDRNIVKMFESQSQYSNLNVGQEVVDARWAGDCVIVQLKDGRVRRYSTLSQYSNV' A
#
# COMPACT_ATOMS: atom_id res chain seq x y z
N MET A 1 -10.80 2.71 4.93
CA MET A 1 -9.57 3.04 5.66
C MET A 1 -8.89 1.77 6.14
N PHE A 2 -7.59 1.81 6.23
CA PHE A 2 -6.82 0.67 6.70
C PHE A 2 -6.90 0.58 8.23
N SER A 3 -6.70 -0.63 8.75
CA SER A 3 -6.78 -0.83 10.18
C SER A 3 -5.64 -0.10 10.90
N SER A 4 -5.89 0.30 12.15
CA SER A 4 -4.87 0.98 12.95
C SER A 4 -3.65 0.11 13.22
N LYS A 5 -3.81 -1.21 13.25
CA LYS A 5 -2.68 -2.13 13.42
C LYS A 5 -1.71 -2.05 12.27
N LEU A 6 -2.21 -2.03 11.02
CA LEU A 6 -1.37 -1.89 9.84
C LEU A 6 -0.59 -0.60 9.86
N LYS A 7 -1.28 0.50 10.16
CA LYS A 7 -0.65 1.81 10.21
C LYS A 7 0.39 1.91 11.33
N ASN A 8 0.08 1.37 12.50
CA ASN A 8 0.98 1.45 13.65
C ASN A 8 2.24 0.61 13.46
N PHE A 9 2.11 -0.54 12.82
CA PHE A 9 3.30 -1.34 12.50
C PHE A 9 4.15 -0.66 11.42
N GLY A 10 3.50 -0.07 10.43
CA GLY A 10 4.13 0.82 9.46
C GLY A 10 5.04 0.16 8.44
N VAL A 11 5.08 -1.15 8.34
CA VAL A 11 5.97 -1.85 7.41
C VAL A 11 5.21 -2.18 6.13
N LEU A 12 5.78 -1.72 5.01
CA LEU A 12 5.27 -2.03 3.68
C LEU A 12 6.38 -2.70 2.89
N LYS A 13 6.07 -3.81 2.25
CA LYS A 13 7.00 -4.48 1.33
C LYS A 13 6.40 -4.52 -0.06
N ILE A 14 7.21 -4.22 -1.05
CA ILE A 14 6.79 -4.21 -2.44
C ILE A 14 7.21 -5.53 -3.08
N ASP A 15 6.24 -6.22 -3.68
CA ASP A 15 6.47 -7.44 -4.42
C ASP A 15 5.82 -7.30 -5.80
N ARG A 16 6.57 -6.72 -6.75
CA ARG A 16 6.14 -6.44 -8.12
C ARG A 16 4.88 -5.58 -8.15
N ASN A 17 3.70 -6.20 -8.34
CA ASN A 17 2.43 -5.50 -8.41
C ASN A 17 1.61 -5.62 -7.13
N ILE A 18 2.22 -6.08 -6.06
CA ILE A 18 1.55 -6.24 -4.75
C ILE A 18 2.33 -5.47 -3.71
N VAL A 19 1.62 -4.76 -2.84
CA VAL A 19 2.19 -4.14 -1.66
C VAL A 19 1.73 -4.93 -0.45
N LYS A 20 2.67 -5.52 0.27
CA LYS A 20 2.38 -6.26 1.48
C LYS A 20 2.38 -5.31 2.66
N MET A 21 1.23 -5.18 3.30
CA MET A 21 1.06 -4.29 4.45
C MET A 21 1.08 -5.13 5.72
N PHE A 22 2.14 -5.00 6.49
CA PHE A 22 2.34 -5.83 7.68
C PHE A 22 1.67 -5.20 8.89
N GLU A 23 0.89 -6.00 9.61
CA GLU A 23 0.33 -5.61 10.90
C GLU A 23 1.08 -6.26 12.06
N SER A 24 1.97 -7.20 11.76
CA SER A 24 2.90 -7.82 12.72
C SER A 24 4.04 -8.45 11.92
N GLN A 25 5.00 -9.09 12.60
CA GLN A 25 6.14 -9.71 11.93
C GLN A 25 5.74 -10.83 10.97
N SER A 26 4.63 -11.50 11.24
CA SER A 26 4.21 -12.67 10.47
C SER A 26 2.86 -12.51 9.78
N GLN A 27 2.14 -11.42 10.05
CA GLN A 27 0.80 -11.22 9.49
C GLN A 27 0.79 -9.97 8.61
N TYR A 28 0.25 -10.12 7.41
CA TYR A 28 0.17 -9.01 6.48
C TYR A 28 -1.06 -9.14 5.60
N SER A 29 -1.43 -8.02 4.98
CA SER A 29 -2.48 -7.96 3.98
C SER A 29 -1.88 -7.60 2.63
N ASN A 30 -2.39 -8.19 1.57
CA ASN A 30 -1.93 -7.91 0.22
C ASN A 30 -2.77 -6.79 -0.39
N LEU A 31 -2.10 -5.70 -0.78
CA LEU A 31 -2.70 -4.67 -1.59
C LEU A 31 -2.35 -4.97 -3.05
N ASN A 32 -3.33 -5.48 -3.79
CA ASN A 32 -3.11 -5.86 -5.18
C ASN A 32 -3.30 -4.63 -6.07
N VAL A 33 -2.19 -4.09 -6.55
CA VAL A 33 -2.21 -2.87 -7.37
C VAL A 33 -2.50 -3.19 -8.84
N GLY A 34 -2.07 -4.36 -9.30
CA GLY A 34 -2.27 -4.76 -10.69
C GLY A 34 -1.26 -4.18 -11.67
N GLN A 35 -0.34 -3.35 -11.20
CA GLN A 35 0.75 -2.79 -12.00
C GLN A 35 2.02 -2.76 -11.16
N GLU A 36 3.16 -2.73 -11.82
CA GLU A 36 4.43 -2.77 -11.12
C GLU A 36 4.62 -1.52 -10.25
N VAL A 37 4.95 -1.74 -8.98
CA VAL A 37 5.09 -0.71 -7.96
C VAL A 37 6.57 -0.46 -7.73
N VAL A 38 6.98 0.81 -7.71
CA VAL A 38 8.37 1.18 -7.42
C VAL A 38 8.54 1.74 -6.02
N ASP A 39 7.46 2.25 -5.41
CA ASP A 39 7.51 2.75 -4.05
C ASP A 39 6.12 2.74 -3.42
N ALA A 40 6.08 2.64 -2.09
CA ALA A 40 4.84 2.71 -1.34
C ALA A 40 5.13 3.25 0.06
N ARG A 41 4.24 4.12 0.55
CA ARG A 41 4.42 4.73 1.88
C ARG A 41 3.08 5.09 2.49
N TRP A 42 3.05 5.21 3.80
CA TRP A 42 1.88 5.67 4.53
C TRP A 42 1.74 7.18 4.43
N ALA A 43 0.50 7.64 4.23
CA ALA A 43 0.16 9.05 4.24
C ALA A 43 -1.14 9.20 5.02
N GLY A 44 -1.04 9.51 6.31
CA GLY A 44 -2.19 9.49 7.20
C GLY A 44 -2.80 8.09 7.26
N ASP A 45 -4.07 7.97 6.95
CA ASP A 45 -4.78 6.68 6.93
C ASP A 45 -4.76 6.01 5.56
N CYS A 46 -3.99 6.55 4.62
CA CYS A 46 -3.94 6.06 3.25
C CYS A 46 -2.53 5.58 2.91
N VAL A 47 -2.43 4.81 1.84
CA VAL A 47 -1.15 4.37 1.31
C VAL A 47 -0.94 5.03 -0.04
N ILE A 48 0.19 5.70 -0.20
CA ILE A 48 0.58 6.29 -1.48
C ILE A 48 1.46 5.28 -2.19
N VAL A 49 1.05 4.90 -3.40
CA VAL A 49 1.75 3.91 -4.22
C VAL A 49 2.23 4.60 -5.48
N GLN A 50 3.53 4.52 -5.72
CA GLN A 50 4.12 5.02 -6.96
C GLN A 50 4.33 3.87 -7.92
N LEU A 51 3.83 4.01 -9.14
CA LEU A 51 3.91 2.99 -10.17
C LEU A 51 5.13 3.22 -11.06
N LYS A 52 5.59 2.17 -11.70
CA LYS A 52 6.74 2.22 -12.60
C LYS A 52 6.52 3.15 -13.79
N ASP A 53 5.27 3.30 -14.23
CA ASP A 53 4.93 4.16 -15.37
C ASP A 53 4.87 5.65 -15.01
N GLY A 54 5.13 6.01 -13.75
CA GLY A 54 5.11 7.38 -13.27
C GLY A 54 3.81 7.81 -12.61
N ARG A 55 2.80 6.97 -12.61
CA ARG A 55 1.53 7.29 -11.95
C ARG A 55 1.65 7.12 -10.45
N VAL A 56 0.83 7.87 -9.72
CA VAL A 56 0.76 7.79 -8.27
C VAL A 56 -0.69 7.56 -7.88
N ARG A 57 -0.92 6.58 -7.03
CA ARG A 57 -2.24 6.25 -6.51
C ARG A 57 -2.28 6.41 -5.00
N ARG A 58 -3.42 6.89 -4.51
CA ARG A 58 -3.68 7.01 -3.08
C ARG A 58 -4.76 6.01 -2.72
N TYR A 59 -4.38 4.96 -2.01
CA TYR A 59 -5.32 3.92 -1.60
C TYR A 59 -5.90 4.24 -0.24
N SER A 60 -7.23 4.30 -0.15
CA SER A 60 -7.93 4.46 1.11
C SER A 60 -8.41 3.12 1.68
N THR A 61 -8.59 2.11 0.81
CA THR A 61 -8.87 0.73 1.21
C THR A 61 -8.14 -0.20 0.25
N LEU A 62 -8.24 -1.52 0.49
CA LEU A 62 -7.61 -2.51 -0.39
C LEU A 62 -8.20 -2.52 -1.81
N SER A 63 -9.40 -1.97 -1.98
CA SER A 63 -10.10 -1.99 -3.27
C SER A 63 -10.38 -0.60 -3.84
N GLN A 64 -10.12 0.47 -3.09
CA GLN A 64 -10.46 1.82 -3.51
C GLN A 64 -9.24 2.71 -3.51
N TYR A 65 -9.06 3.45 -4.58
CA TYR A 65 -7.95 4.39 -4.71
C TYR A 65 -8.37 5.59 -5.56
N SER A 66 -7.58 6.64 -5.43
CA SER A 66 -7.69 7.83 -6.28
C SER A 66 -6.35 8.09 -6.94
N ASN A 67 -6.38 8.59 -8.16
CA ASN A 67 -5.15 9.04 -8.82
C ASN A 67 -4.74 10.40 -8.25
N VAL A 68 -3.46 10.53 -8.01
CA VAL A 68 -2.90 11.76 -7.45
C VAL A 68 -2.17 12.53 -8.52
#